data_ac80a8d74edfdf006919c107fb092e74
#
_entry.id   ac80a8d74edfdf006919c107fb092e74
#
_cell.length_a   1.000
_cell.length_b   1.000
_cell.length_c   1.000
_cell.angle_alpha   90.00
_cell.angle_beta   90.00
_cell.angle_gamma   90.00
#
_symmetry.space_group_name_H-M   'P 1'
#
loop_
_entity.id
_entity.type
_entity.pdbx_description
1 polymer ?
#
loop_
_entity_poly.entity_id
_entity_poly.type
_entity_poly.pdbx_seq_one_letter_code
_entity_poly.pdbx_strand_id
1 'polypeptide(L)'
;LLLVHGYPELAFSWRKIMPALADAGYYVVAFDQRGYGRTNGWDDSTYAKTDLSQFTMTNLARDTVVLVNALGYTEVKCIVGHDFGAVTASLCALIRPDFFKSVVMMSHPFKGTGALPFNTAHGDVQGSRPPVDIQRELAKLPEPRKHYKWYNSTAVAALQWYAPLQGLEAFLRGYLHVKSADWEQNKPFPLEAWKASELAKMPYYYIMPLHKSMPETIASMMETEDENKTKKWMSDADLGVYVQEWTRTGFQGGLNWYRTATDPAKLADVALFAGKKIECPATFISGKQDWGNFQEPGAIENFPKTCTQFKGTTFIDGAGHWPQQEQPEKVLKAILDFVESL
;
A
#
# COMPACT_ATOMS: atom_id res chain seq x y z
N LEU A 1 -14.32 14.12 -1.51
CA LEU A 1 -13.57 12.91 -1.16
C LEU A 1 -12.33 12.78 -2.03
N LEU A 2 -11.21 12.35 -1.46
CA LEU A 2 -9.97 12.12 -2.19
C LEU A 2 -9.58 10.65 -2.13
N LEU A 3 -9.38 10.02 -3.27
CA LEU A 3 -9.10 8.59 -3.40
C LEU A 3 -7.65 8.38 -3.87
N VAL A 4 -6.88 7.61 -3.11
CA VAL A 4 -5.43 7.47 -3.27
C VAL A 4 -5.08 5.98 -3.45
N HIS A 5 -4.58 5.63 -4.64
CA HIS A 5 -4.26 4.24 -5.01
C HIS A 5 -2.92 3.77 -4.45
N GLY A 6 -2.66 2.46 -4.52
CA GLY A 6 -1.39 1.83 -4.15
C GLY A 6 -0.60 1.28 -5.34
N TYR A 7 0.33 0.35 -5.08
CA TYR A 7 1.17 -0.28 -6.08
C TYR A 7 0.68 -1.71 -6.41
N PRO A 8 0.63 -2.14 -7.65
CA PRO A 8 0.91 -1.43 -8.89
C PRO A 8 -0.36 -0.84 -9.54
N GLU A 9 -1.22 -0.24 -8.75
CA GLU A 9 -2.46 0.35 -9.21
C GLU A 9 -2.27 1.78 -9.77
N LEU A 10 -3.37 2.39 -10.21
CA LEU A 10 -3.50 3.73 -10.77
C LEU A 10 -4.77 4.37 -10.20
N ALA A 11 -5.02 5.64 -10.45
CA ALA A 11 -6.31 6.28 -10.16
C ALA A 11 -7.49 5.49 -10.74
N PHE A 12 -7.27 4.76 -11.82
CA PHE A 12 -8.25 3.89 -12.48
C PHE A 12 -8.78 2.77 -11.56
N SER A 13 -8.09 2.41 -10.49
CA SER A 13 -8.56 1.40 -9.53
C SER A 13 -9.86 1.77 -8.84
N TRP A 14 -10.16 3.06 -8.78
CA TRP A 14 -11.35 3.61 -8.13
C TRP A 14 -12.57 3.73 -9.05
N ARG A 15 -12.45 3.39 -10.36
CA ARG A 15 -13.49 3.57 -11.39
C ARG A 15 -14.86 2.99 -11.02
N LYS A 16 -14.88 1.89 -10.25
CA LYS A 16 -16.13 1.20 -9.91
C LYS A 16 -16.92 1.89 -8.79
N ILE A 17 -16.25 2.64 -7.92
CA ILE A 17 -16.90 3.26 -6.77
C ILE A 17 -17.05 4.78 -6.92
N MET A 18 -16.23 5.44 -7.74
CA MET A 18 -16.30 6.89 -7.93
C MET A 18 -17.67 7.40 -8.39
N PRO A 19 -18.33 6.79 -9.40
CA PRO A 19 -19.63 7.28 -9.85
C PRO A 19 -20.67 7.28 -8.73
N ALA A 20 -20.77 6.19 -7.98
CA ALA A 20 -21.74 6.08 -6.90
C ALA A 20 -21.43 7.00 -5.71
N LEU A 21 -20.16 7.29 -5.42
CA LEU A 21 -19.78 8.33 -4.44
C LEU A 21 -20.19 9.72 -4.93
N ALA A 22 -20.08 10.01 -6.22
CA ALA A 22 -20.53 11.25 -6.81
C ALA A 22 -22.08 11.38 -6.78
N ASP A 23 -22.79 10.30 -7.10
CA ASP A 23 -24.25 10.22 -7.00
C ASP A 23 -24.75 10.44 -5.57
N ALA A 24 -23.96 10.06 -4.57
CA ALA A 24 -24.21 10.35 -3.15
C ALA A 24 -23.94 11.82 -2.77
N GLY A 25 -23.60 12.69 -3.74
CA GLY A 25 -23.45 14.14 -3.55
C GLY A 25 -22.03 14.60 -3.20
N TYR A 26 -21.02 13.75 -3.32
CA TYR A 26 -19.64 14.15 -3.04
C TYR A 26 -18.91 14.60 -4.31
N TYR A 27 -18.07 15.64 -4.19
CA TYR A 27 -17.03 15.89 -5.17
C TYR A 27 -15.91 14.90 -4.94
N VAL A 28 -15.68 14.01 -5.92
CA VAL A 28 -14.76 12.87 -5.79
C VAL A 28 -13.59 13.04 -6.74
N VAL A 29 -12.39 12.94 -6.20
CA VAL A 29 -11.15 13.02 -6.98
C VAL A 29 -10.31 11.77 -6.74
N ALA A 30 -9.83 11.14 -7.81
CA ALA A 30 -8.76 10.15 -7.80
C ALA A 30 -7.64 10.66 -8.72
N PHE A 31 -6.40 10.47 -8.33
CA PHE A 31 -5.24 10.91 -9.10
C PHE A 31 -4.15 9.84 -9.11
N ASP A 32 -3.36 9.83 -10.17
CA ASP A 32 -2.14 9.03 -10.19
C ASP A 32 -1.10 9.70 -9.32
N GLN A 33 -0.60 8.98 -8.32
CA GLN A 33 0.39 9.51 -7.39
C GLN A 33 1.74 9.72 -8.10
N ARG A 34 2.67 10.41 -7.45
CA ARG A 34 4.03 10.64 -7.97
C ARG A 34 4.69 9.33 -8.38
N GLY A 35 5.19 9.28 -9.62
CA GLY A 35 5.83 8.09 -10.19
C GLY A 35 4.88 7.11 -10.87
N TYR A 36 3.60 7.47 -11.00
CA TYR A 36 2.56 6.61 -11.59
C TYR A 36 1.83 7.32 -12.73
N GLY A 37 1.34 6.52 -13.67
CA GLY A 37 0.37 6.90 -14.69
C GLY A 37 0.66 8.22 -15.39
N ARG A 38 -0.28 9.16 -15.31
CA ARG A 38 -0.21 10.44 -16.03
C ARG A 38 0.37 11.60 -15.22
N THR A 39 0.74 11.38 -13.97
CA THR A 39 1.43 12.39 -13.17
C THR A 39 2.87 12.55 -13.66
N ASN A 40 3.27 13.78 -13.91
CA ASN A 40 4.60 14.16 -14.39
C ASN A 40 5.26 15.19 -13.44
N GLY A 41 6.44 15.69 -13.83
CA GLY A 41 7.19 16.69 -13.06
C GLY A 41 7.96 16.12 -11.87
N TRP A 42 8.13 14.78 -11.81
CA TRP A 42 9.02 14.10 -10.88
C TRP A 42 10.32 13.68 -11.58
N ASP A 43 11.34 13.32 -10.80
CA ASP A 43 12.62 12.85 -11.32
C ASP A 43 12.51 11.42 -11.86
N ASP A 44 12.41 11.29 -13.18
CA ASP A 44 12.33 10.04 -13.94
C ASP A 44 13.69 9.48 -14.36
N SER A 45 14.76 9.98 -13.76
CA SER A 45 16.13 9.51 -13.99
C SER A 45 16.26 8.00 -13.69
N THR A 46 17.33 7.41 -14.20
CA THR A 46 17.64 6.00 -13.93
C THR A 46 17.80 5.73 -12.43
N TYR A 47 17.66 4.47 -12.03
CA TYR A 47 17.78 4.03 -10.63
C TYR A 47 18.93 4.70 -9.85
N ALA A 48 20.13 4.75 -10.44
CA ALA A 48 21.31 5.28 -9.77
C ALA A 48 21.32 6.81 -9.64
N LYS A 49 20.55 7.52 -10.46
CA LYS A 49 20.57 9.00 -10.55
C LYS A 49 19.34 9.65 -9.93
N THR A 50 18.25 8.88 -9.71
CA THR A 50 17.00 9.42 -9.18
C THR A 50 17.21 10.07 -7.82
N ASP A 51 16.75 11.30 -7.68
CA ASP A 51 16.66 11.98 -6.39
C ASP A 51 15.49 11.42 -5.57
N LEU A 52 15.82 10.47 -4.69
CA LEU A 52 14.84 9.84 -3.81
C LEU A 52 14.22 10.80 -2.77
N SER A 53 14.77 11.99 -2.56
CA SER A 53 14.15 12.95 -1.65
C SER A 53 12.78 13.39 -2.12
N GLN A 54 12.52 13.34 -3.43
CA GLN A 54 11.21 13.65 -4.01
C GLN A 54 10.13 12.60 -3.68
N PHE A 55 10.53 11.39 -3.29
CA PHE A 55 9.64 10.26 -3.01
C PHE A 55 9.48 9.98 -1.51
N THR A 56 9.98 10.86 -0.64
CA THR A 56 9.78 10.71 0.80
C THR A 56 8.30 10.84 1.17
N MET A 57 7.91 10.21 2.26
CA MET A 57 6.50 10.15 2.68
C MET A 57 5.91 11.54 2.92
N THR A 58 6.68 12.49 3.43
CA THR A 58 6.26 13.88 3.64
C THR A 58 6.04 14.62 2.31
N ASN A 59 6.83 14.33 1.28
CA ASN A 59 6.62 14.89 -0.05
C ASN A 59 5.35 14.35 -0.71
N LEU A 60 4.99 13.08 -0.50
CA LEU A 60 3.74 12.53 -1.00
C LEU A 60 2.52 13.19 -0.33
N ALA A 61 2.60 13.44 0.97
CA ALA A 61 1.57 14.21 1.68
C ALA A 61 1.49 15.66 1.16
N ARG A 62 2.63 16.31 0.88
CA ARG A 62 2.68 17.64 0.26
C ARG A 62 2.00 17.66 -1.11
N ASP A 63 2.33 16.71 -1.98
CA ASP A 63 1.71 16.61 -3.32
C ASP A 63 0.19 16.53 -3.21
N THR A 64 -0.30 15.77 -2.24
CA THR A 64 -1.74 15.61 -1.98
C THR A 64 -2.40 16.94 -1.57
N VAL A 65 -1.77 17.69 -0.67
CA VAL A 65 -2.26 19.04 -0.24
C VAL A 65 -2.23 20.01 -1.41
N VAL A 66 -1.13 20.04 -2.18
CA VAL A 66 -0.97 20.95 -3.33
C VAL A 66 -2.02 20.65 -4.41
N LEU A 67 -2.30 19.37 -4.69
CA LEU A 67 -3.35 18.97 -5.64
C LEU A 67 -4.71 19.52 -5.20
N VAL A 68 -5.10 19.33 -3.95
CA VAL A 68 -6.39 19.79 -3.42
C VAL A 68 -6.52 21.32 -3.50
N ASN A 69 -5.44 22.03 -3.15
CA ASN A 69 -5.42 23.50 -3.28
C ASN A 69 -5.49 23.95 -4.74
N ALA A 70 -4.84 23.25 -5.67
CA ALA A 70 -4.90 23.54 -7.10
C ALA A 70 -6.32 23.34 -7.67
N LEU A 71 -7.11 22.46 -7.05
CA LEU A 71 -8.52 22.25 -7.38
C LEU A 71 -9.45 23.30 -6.72
N GLY A 72 -8.91 24.27 -5.97
CA GLY A 72 -9.65 25.35 -5.30
C GLY A 72 -10.23 24.98 -3.95
N TYR A 73 -9.82 23.86 -3.35
CA TYR A 73 -10.30 23.42 -2.03
C TYR A 73 -9.24 23.64 -0.94
N THR A 74 -9.71 23.92 0.27
CA THR A 74 -8.85 24.14 1.44
C THR A 74 -8.97 23.04 2.48
N GLU A 75 -9.81 22.04 2.23
CA GLU A 75 -9.97 20.88 3.10
C GLU A 75 -10.50 19.68 2.32
N VAL A 76 -10.34 18.50 2.91
CA VAL A 76 -10.85 17.21 2.40
C VAL A 76 -11.71 16.58 3.49
N LYS A 77 -13.00 16.34 3.21
CA LYS A 77 -13.90 15.69 4.17
C LYS A 77 -13.39 14.30 4.56
N CYS A 78 -12.98 13.50 3.57
CA CYS A 78 -12.37 12.20 3.83
C CYS A 78 -11.32 11.88 2.74
N ILE A 79 -10.15 11.45 3.18
CA ILE A 79 -9.14 10.84 2.32
C ILE A 79 -9.22 9.31 2.46
N VAL A 80 -9.35 8.60 1.34
CA VAL A 80 -9.45 7.14 1.26
C VAL A 80 -8.21 6.62 0.55
N GLY A 81 -7.39 5.84 1.22
CA GLY A 81 -6.16 5.30 0.63
C GLY A 81 -6.12 3.78 0.65
N HIS A 82 -5.64 3.18 -0.44
CA HIS A 82 -5.45 1.75 -0.58
C HIS A 82 -3.97 1.39 -0.74
N ASP A 83 -3.47 0.35 -0.05
CA ASP A 83 -2.07 -0.13 -0.07
C ASP A 83 -1.09 1.01 0.25
N PHE A 84 -0.14 1.38 -0.62
CA PHE A 84 0.68 2.59 -0.45
C PHE A 84 -0.14 3.87 -0.35
N GLY A 85 -1.30 3.92 -0.98
CA GLY A 85 -2.24 5.03 -0.82
C GLY A 85 -2.76 5.14 0.62
N ALA A 86 -2.90 4.04 1.35
CA ALA A 86 -3.25 4.07 2.77
C ALA A 86 -2.11 4.65 3.61
N VAL A 87 -0.85 4.42 3.23
CA VAL A 87 0.31 5.08 3.86
C VAL A 87 0.26 6.58 3.62
N THR A 88 0.05 7.02 2.37
CA THR A 88 -0.11 8.46 2.04
C THR A 88 -1.28 9.08 2.82
N ALA A 89 -2.45 8.43 2.81
CA ALA A 89 -3.65 8.93 3.49
C ALA A 89 -3.45 9.04 5.01
N SER A 90 -2.82 8.03 5.62
CA SER A 90 -2.50 8.04 7.05
C SER A 90 -1.58 9.19 7.41
N LEU A 91 -0.55 9.46 6.60
CA LEU A 91 0.37 10.57 6.83
C LEU A 91 -0.29 11.93 6.59
N CYS A 92 -1.14 12.06 5.59
CA CYS A 92 -1.96 13.26 5.38
C CYS A 92 -2.80 13.58 6.63
N ALA A 93 -3.52 12.60 7.15
CA ALA A 93 -4.33 12.74 8.35
C ALA A 93 -3.50 13.00 9.61
N LEU A 94 -2.31 12.38 9.72
CA LEU A 94 -1.39 12.58 10.83
C LEU A 94 -0.79 13.99 10.85
N ILE A 95 -0.34 14.48 9.69
CA ILE A 95 0.42 15.73 9.56
C ILE A 95 -0.51 16.93 9.52
N ARG A 96 -1.66 16.81 8.84
CA ARG A 96 -2.61 17.91 8.56
C ARG A 96 -4.05 17.51 8.92
N PRO A 97 -4.36 17.22 10.21
CA PRO A 97 -5.73 16.97 10.65
C PRO A 97 -6.64 18.21 10.52
N ASP A 98 -6.03 19.40 10.42
CA ASP A 98 -6.71 20.65 10.07
C ASP A 98 -7.26 20.63 8.63
N PHE A 99 -6.61 19.92 7.72
CA PHE A 99 -6.95 19.86 6.30
C PHE A 99 -7.71 18.58 5.93
N PHE A 100 -7.29 17.41 6.44
CA PHE A 100 -7.92 16.12 6.23
C PHE A 100 -8.81 15.76 7.42
N LYS A 101 -10.13 15.91 7.24
CA LYS A 101 -11.10 15.82 8.35
C LYS A 101 -11.39 14.39 8.81
N SER A 102 -11.13 13.40 7.95
CA SER A 102 -11.21 11.98 8.28
C SER A 102 -10.39 11.14 7.33
N VAL A 103 -10.11 9.89 7.69
CA VAL A 103 -9.32 8.96 6.89
C VAL A 103 -9.90 7.54 6.89
N VAL A 104 -9.94 6.95 5.69
CA VAL A 104 -10.16 5.52 5.48
C VAL A 104 -8.85 4.91 5.00
N MET A 105 -8.34 3.97 5.76
CA MET A 105 -7.17 3.16 5.39
C MET A 105 -7.64 1.82 4.84
N MET A 106 -7.12 1.41 3.68
CA MET A 106 -7.53 0.14 3.07
C MET A 106 -6.32 -0.75 2.81
N SER A 107 -6.42 -2.01 3.21
CA SER A 107 -5.45 -3.09 2.91
C SER A 107 -4.00 -2.85 3.37
N HIS A 108 -3.74 -1.77 4.08
CA HIS A 108 -2.46 -1.48 4.75
C HIS A 108 -2.73 -0.73 6.07
N PRO A 109 -2.61 -1.40 7.22
CA PRO A 109 -2.90 -0.77 8.51
C PRO A 109 -1.82 0.23 8.90
N PHE A 110 -2.21 1.34 9.54
CA PHE A 110 -1.29 2.30 10.12
C PHE A 110 -0.71 1.78 11.43
N LYS A 111 0.56 1.47 11.43
CA LYS A 111 1.27 0.94 12.61
C LYS A 111 1.68 2.01 13.64
N GLY A 112 1.35 3.26 13.39
CA GLY A 112 1.80 4.39 14.19
C GLY A 112 3.16 4.94 13.73
N THR A 113 3.56 6.03 14.36
CA THR A 113 4.91 6.59 14.25
C THR A 113 5.80 5.95 15.31
N GLY A 114 7.07 5.77 15.00
CA GLY A 114 8.05 5.29 15.96
C GLY A 114 8.18 6.20 17.20
N ALA A 115 8.81 5.69 18.26
CA ALA A 115 9.27 6.54 19.34
C ALA A 115 10.45 7.41 18.88
N LEU A 116 10.67 8.52 19.56
CA LEU A 116 11.91 9.29 19.37
C LEU A 116 13.11 8.39 19.66
N PRO A 117 14.19 8.53 18.88
CA PRO A 117 15.36 7.66 19.02
C PRO A 117 16.15 7.88 20.31
N PHE A 118 15.79 8.88 21.10
CA PHE A 118 16.42 9.20 22.38
C PHE A 118 15.34 9.59 23.40
N ASN A 119 15.55 9.16 24.62
CA ASN A 119 14.73 9.58 25.76
C ASN A 119 15.43 10.73 26.48
N THR A 120 14.84 11.90 26.40
CA THR A 120 15.42 13.12 26.98
C THR A 120 14.94 13.40 28.41
N ALA A 121 13.92 12.69 28.91
CA ALA A 121 13.29 13.10 30.14
C ALA A 121 13.53 12.15 31.34
N HIS A 122 13.21 10.90 31.30
CA HIS A 122 13.23 10.03 32.49
C HIS A 122 13.24 8.53 32.18
N GLY A 123 13.76 8.11 31.07
CA GLY A 123 13.71 6.70 30.73
C GLY A 123 15.08 6.05 30.83
N ASP A 124 15.09 4.88 31.37
CA ASP A 124 16.17 3.95 31.12
C ASP A 124 16.39 3.91 29.61
N VAL A 125 17.58 4.23 29.17
CA VAL A 125 18.04 3.93 27.83
C VAL A 125 18.04 2.40 27.76
N GLN A 126 16.88 1.81 27.53
CA GLN A 126 16.85 0.45 27.01
C GLN A 126 17.60 0.56 25.68
N GLY A 127 18.86 0.14 25.72
CA GLY A 127 19.72 0.15 24.57
C GLY A 127 18.92 -0.47 23.42
N SER A 128 18.58 0.37 22.43
CA SER A 128 17.86 -0.09 21.28
C SER A 128 18.69 -1.22 20.68
N ARG A 129 18.21 -2.45 20.82
CA ARG A 129 18.81 -3.56 20.08
C ARG A 129 18.85 -3.10 18.64
N PRO A 130 19.98 -3.21 17.95
CA PRO A 130 20.05 -2.85 16.55
C PRO A 130 18.86 -3.51 15.83
N PRO A 131 18.15 -2.80 14.95
CA PRO A 131 17.01 -3.37 14.27
C PRO A 131 17.43 -4.69 13.61
N VAL A 132 16.63 -5.73 13.79
CA VAL A 132 16.91 -7.05 13.20
C VAL A 132 16.98 -6.88 11.68
N ASP A 133 18.11 -7.25 11.10
CA ASP A 133 18.23 -7.35 9.65
C ASP A 133 17.38 -8.53 9.15
N ILE A 134 16.10 -8.23 8.90
CA ILE A 134 15.12 -9.24 8.50
C ILE A 134 15.50 -9.92 7.19
N GLN A 135 16.19 -9.23 6.28
CA GLN A 135 16.62 -9.81 5.01
C GLN A 135 17.67 -10.90 5.23
N ARG A 136 18.63 -10.63 6.10
CA ARG A 136 19.65 -11.59 6.48
C ARG A 136 19.05 -12.81 7.19
N GLU A 137 18.07 -12.60 8.05
CA GLU A 137 17.43 -13.72 8.76
C GLU A 137 16.53 -14.55 7.85
N LEU A 138 15.80 -13.93 6.90
CA LEU A 138 15.03 -14.63 5.87
C LEU A 138 15.93 -15.46 4.95
N ALA A 139 17.09 -14.94 4.57
CA ALA A 139 18.05 -15.65 3.71
C ALA A 139 18.68 -16.89 4.37
N LYS A 140 18.66 -16.99 5.70
CA LYS A 140 19.19 -18.12 6.48
C LYS A 140 18.16 -19.23 6.73
N LEU A 141 16.90 -19.04 6.36
CA LEU A 141 15.90 -20.09 6.54
C LEU A 141 16.28 -21.37 5.76
N PRO A 142 15.80 -22.54 6.18
CA PRO A 142 16.01 -23.80 5.43
C PRO A 142 15.58 -23.69 3.96
N GLU A 143 14.49 -22.98 3.68
CA GLU A 143 14.14 -22.45 2.38
C GLU A 143 14.47 -20.96 2.35
N PRO A 144 15.58 -20.54 1.74
CA PRO A 144 16.01 -19.15 1.73
C PRO A 144 14.99 -18.21 1.09
N ARG A 145 14.67 -17.11 1.78
CA ARG A 145 13.64 -16.13 1.40
C ARG A 145 14.19 -14.72 1.35
N LYS A 146 13.41 -13.83 0.75
CA LYS A 146 13.59 -12.38 0.78
C LYS A 146 12.23 -11.70 0.89
N HIS A 147 12.18 -10.56 1.52
CA HIS A 147 10.96 -9.77 1.63
C HIS A 147 10.75 -8.92 0.36
N TYR A 148 9.55 -8.92 -0.21
CA TYR A 148 9.22 -8.23 -1.47
C TYR A 148 9.55 -6.73 -1.47
N LYS A 149 9.40 -6.04 -0.32
CA LYS A 149 9.72 -4.60 -0.21
C LYS A 149 11.18 -4.31 -0.57
N TRP A 150 12.11 -5.14 -0.08
CA TRP A 150 13.53 -5.00 -0.39
C TRP A 150 13.88 -5.46 -1.80
N TYR A 151 13.22 -6.53 -2.30
CA TYR A 151 13.36 -6.88 -3.70
C TYR A 151 12.92 -5.73 -4.61
N ASN A 152 11.76 -5.13 -4.38
CA ASN A 152 11.25 -3.99 -5.14
C ASN A 152 12.15 -2.72 -5.02
N SER A 153 13.01 -2.67 -4.00
CA SER A 153 13.98 -1.59 -3.81
C SER A 153 15.30 -1.80 -4.55
N THR A 154 15.48 -2.94 -5.24
CA THR A 154 16.72 -3.24 -5.99
C THR A 154 16.74 -2.59 -7.37
N ALA A 155 17.96 -2.40 -7.90
CA ALA A 155 18.16 -1.83 -9.24
C ALA A 155 17.58 -2.70 -10.37
N VAL A 156 17.44 -4.01 -10.15
CA VAL A 156 16.95 -4.95 -11.17
C VAL A 156 15.42 -5.05 -11.21
N ALA A 157 14.74 -4.67 -10.13
CA ALA A 157 13.30 -4.87 -10.00
C ALA A 157 12.50 -4.21 -11.12
N ALA A 158 12.80 -2.95 -11.46
CA ALA A 158 12.06 -2.21 -12.49
C ALA A 158 12.09 -2.92 -13.85
N LEU A 159 13.26 -3.41 -14.26
CA LEU A 159 13.40 -4.14 -15.52
C LEU A 159 12.68 -5.49 -15.48
N GLN A 160 12.79 -6.21 -14.36
CA GLN A 160 12.13 -7.52 -14.20
C GLN A 160 10.60 -7.39 -14.20
N TRP A 161 10.05 -6.34 -13.58
CA TRP A 161 8.62 -6.04 -13.66
C TRP A 161 8.18 -5.65 -15.07
N TYR A 162 9.02 -4.89 -15.79
CA TYR A 162 8.71 -4.37 -17.13
C TYR A 162 8.75 -5.44 -18.22
N ALA A 163 9.70 -6.34 -18.16
CA ALA A 163 9.95 -7.36 -19.17
C ALA A 163 9.92 -8.79 -18.60
N PRO A 164 8.79 -9.24 -18.00
CA PRO A 164 8.65 -10.59 -17.51
C PRO A 164 8.60 -11.61 -18.65
N LEU A 165 9.18 -12.80 -18.45
CA LEU A 165 9.23 -13.84 -19.49
C LEU A 165 7.86 -14.30 -19.98
N GLN A 166 6.84 -14.30 -19.09
CA GLN A 166 5.45 -14.65 -19.44
C GLN A 166 4.69 -13.51 -20.15
N GLY A 167 5.32 -12.35 -20.34
CA GLY A 167 4.67 -11.13 -20.83
C GLY A 167 4.01 -10.33 -19.71
N LEU A 168 3.91 -9.01 -19.93
CA LEU A 168 3.43 -8.07 -18.90
C LEU A 168 1.98 -8.32 -18.51
N GLU A 169 1.12 -8.62 -19.48
CA GLU A 169 -0.29 -8.88 -19.24
C GLU A 169 -0.51 -10.11 -18.35
N ALA A 170 0.10 -11.25 -18.71
CA ALA A 170 0.01 -12.49 -17.93
C ALA A 170 0.61 -12.31 -16.52
N PHE A 171 1.71 -11.57 -16.42
CA PHE A 171 2.32 -11.28 -15.13
C PHE A 171 1.39 -10.45 -14.24
N LEU A 172 0.84 -9.34 -14.75
CA LEU A 172 -0.07 -8.49 -13.97
C LEU A 172 -1.36 -9.23 -13.63
N ARG A 173 -1.92 -10.01 -14.55
CA ARG A 173 -3.07 -10.88 -14.30
C ARG A 173 -2.79 -11.83 -13.13
N GLY A 174 -1.69 -12.54 -13.18
CA GLY A 174 -1.28 -13.46 -12.11
C GLY A 174 -1.03 -12.74 -10.78
N TYR A 175 -0.36 -11.59 -10.79
CA TYR A 175 -0.11 -10.80 -9.60
C TYR A 175 -1.40 -10.34 -8.91
N LEU A 176 -2.38 -9.89 -9.69
CA LEU A 176 -3.71 -9.52 -9.19
C LEU A 176 -4.44 -10.75 -8.65
N HIS A 177 -4.40 -11.88 -9.36
CA HIS A 177 -5.06 -13.12 -8.99
C HIS A 177 -4.57 -13.66 -7.64
N VAL A 178 -3.25 -13.88 -7.49
CA VAL A 178 -2.71 -14.51 -6.28
C VAL A 178 -2.87 -13.65 -5.02
N LYS A 179 -3.15 -12.36 -5.14
CA LYS A 179 -3.43 -11.46 -4.02
C LYS A 179 -4.94 -11.26 -3.78
N SER A 180 -5.79 -11.77 -4.66
CA SER A 180 -7.25 -11.67 -4.54
C SER A 180 -7.85 -12.79 -3.71
N ALA A 181 -9.17 -12.72 -3.46
CA ALA A 181 -9.93 -13.81 -2.86
C ALA A 181 -10.12 -15.01 -3.79
N ASP A 182 -9.83 -14.87 -5.08
CA ASP A 182 -9.94 -15.97 -6.06
C ASP A 182 -8.82 -17.00 -5.90
N TRP A 183 -7.72 -16.64 -5.26
CA TRP A 183 -6.68 -17.58 -4.87
C TRP A 183 -7.04 -18.25 -3.55
N GLU A 184 -7.47 -19.50 -3.59
CA GLU A 184 -8.03 -20.23 -2.46
C GLU A 184 -7.05 -20.43 -1.29
N GLN A 185 -5.74 -20.26 -1.54
CA GLN A 185 -4.70 -20.34 -0.51
C GLN A 185 -4.56 -19.06 0.32
N ASN A 186 -5.24 -17.96 -0.05
CA ASN A 186 -5.32 -16.75 0.76
C ASN A 186 -6.19 -16.99 2.00
N LYS A 187 -5.58 -17.58 3.02
CA LYS A 187 -6.16 -17.84 4.35
C LYS A 187 -5.33 -17.13 5.42
N PRO A 188 -5.36 -15.80 5.46
CA PRO A 188 -4.50 -15.02 6.34
C PRO A 188 -4.89 -15.20 7.81
N PHE A 189 -3.88 -15.09 8.67
CA PHE A 189 -4.01 -15.13 10.11
C PHE A 189 -2.97 -14.21 10.75
N PRO A 190 -3.18 -13.74 12.00
CA PRO A 190 -2.24 -12.89 12.70
C PRO A 190 -0.87 -13.56 12.88
N LEU A 191 0.18 -12.84 12.55
CA LEU A 191 1.56 -13.25 12.84
C LEU A 191 1.92 -12.83 14.28
N GLU A 192 2.69 -13.65 14.98
CA GLU A 192 3.05 -13.40 16.38
C GLU A 192 4.11 -12.30 16.55
N ALA A 193 5.03 -12.17 15.60
CA ALA A 193 6.13 -11.23 15.68
C ALA A 193 6.78 -10.93 14.33
N TRP A 194 7.50 -9.83 14.27
CA TRP A 194 8.37 -9.50 13.15
C TRP A 194 9.67 -10.33 13.21
N LYS A 195 9.56 -11.60 12.81
CA LYS A 195 10.65 -12.59 12.79
C LYS A 195 10.60 -13.37 11.48
N ALA A 196 11.76 -13.82 11.00
CA ALA A 196 11.85 -14.55 9.73
C ALA A 196 10.97 -15.81 9.69
N SER A 197 10.91 -16.59 10.77
CA SER A 197 10.07 -17.78 10.88
C SER A 197 8.57 -17.50 10.84
N GLU A 198 8.13 -16.35 11.37
CA GLU A 198 6.74 -15.93 11.31
C GLU A 198 6.41 -15.39 9.91
N LEU A 199 7.25 -14.49 9.39
CA LEU A 199 7.05 -13.92 8.06
C LEU A 199 7.04 -14.99 6.97
N ALA A 200 7.82 -16.06 7.11
CA ALA A 200 7.85 -17.17 6.14
C ALA A 200 6.52 -17.94 6.02
N LYS A 201 5.56 -17.73 6.94
CA LYS A 201 4.21 -18.26 6.84
C LYS A 201 3.36 -17.52 5.80
N MET A 202 3.77 -16.31 5.42
CA MET A 202 3.10 -15.52 4.37
C MET A 202 3.37 -16.10 2.98
N PRO A 203 2.46 -15.86 2.02
CA PRO A 203 2.65 -16.29 0.63
C PRO A 203 3.92 -15.74 -0.01
N TYR A 204 4.37 -16.43 -1.05
CA TYR A 204 5.58 -16.07 -1.79
C TYR A 204 5.51 -14.69 -2.46
N TYR A 205 4.34 -14.15 -2.74
CA TYR A 205 4.24 -12.80 -3.26
C TYR A 205 4.58 -11.71 -2.21
N TYR A 206 4.68 -12.04 -0.92
CA TYR A 206 5.20 -11.18 0.15
C TYR A 206 6.60 -11.61 0.60
N ILE A 207 6.78 -12.91 0.88
CA ILE A 207 8.05 -13.45 1.35
C ILE A 207 8.59 -14.40 0.27
N MET A 208 9.25 -13.79 -0.70
CA MET A 208 9.66 -14.41 -1.96
C MET A 208 10.75 -15.48 -1.76
N PRO A 209 10.81 -16.51 -2.61
CA PRO A 209 12.01 -17.34 -2.71
C PRO A 209 13.24 -16.47 -3.03
N LEU A 210 14.36 -16.72 -2.35
CA LEU A 210 15.54 -15.85 -2.43
C LEU A 210 16.04 -15.61 -3.86
N HIS A 211 16.02 -16.66 -4.70
CA HIS A 211 16.62 -16.64 -6.04
C HIS A 211 15.64 -16.31 -7.16
N LYS A 212 14.33 -16.11 -6.86
CA LYS A 212 13.32 -15.77 -7.86
C LYS A 212 13.06 -14.25 -7.88
N SER A 213 12.83 -13.71 -9.06
CA SER A 213 12.21 -12.40 -9.24
C SER A 213 10.71 -12.44 -8.90
N MET A 214 10.04 -11.29 -8.83
CA MET A 214 8.58 -11.27 -8.63
C MET A 214 7.84 -11.94 -9.81
N PRO A 215 8.15 -11.66 -11.09
CA PRO A 215 7.51 -12.37 -12.20
C PRO A 215 7.69 -13.89 -12.17
N GLU A 216 8.90 -14.39 -11.86
CA GLU A 216 9.15 -15.83 -11.72
C GLU A 216 8.39 -16.43 -10.53
N THR A 217 8.28 -15.70 -9.44
CA THR A 217 7.49 -16.11 -8.28
C THR A 217 6.02 -16.24 -8.65
N ILE A 218 5.45 -15.23 -9.31
CA ILE A 218 4.06 -15.25 -9.75
C ILE A 218 3.80 -16.34 -10.78
N ALA A 219 4.70 -16.52 -11.77
CA ALA A 219 4.59 -17.62 -12.75
C ALA A 219 4.47 -18.98 -12.05
N SER A 220 5.35 -19.25 -11.07
CA SER A 220 5.30 -20.50 -10.31
C SER A 220 4.01 -20.66 -9.48
N MET A 221 3.46 -19.57 -8.94
CA MET A 221 2.21 -19.62 -8.18
C MET A 221 0.98 -19.82 -9.06
N MET A 222 1.09 -19.44 -10.34
CA MET A 222 0.00 -19.57 -11.33
C MET A 222 -0.02 -20.90 -12.08
N GLU A 223 0.97 -21.80 -11.91
CA GLU A 223 1.08 -23.05 -12.67
C GLU A 223 -0.18 -23.94 -12.61
N THR A 224 -0.92 -23.88 -11.52
CA THR A 224 -2.14 -24.69 -11.31
C THR A 224 -3.41 -23.86 -11.18
N GLU A 225 -3.31 -22.55 -11.38
CA GLU A 225 -4.41 -21.63 -11.18
C GLU A 225 -5.16 -21.28 -12.48
N ASP A 226 -6.44 -21.04 -12.36
CA ASP A 226 -7.27 -20.50 -13.45
C ASP A 226 -7.35 -18.98 -13.36
N GLU A 227 -6.57 -18.28 -14.16
CA GLU A 227 -6.54 -16.83 -14.23
C GLU A 227 -7.89 -16.20 -14.65
N ASN A 228 -8.78 -16.98 -15.31
CA ASN A 228 -10.08 -16.49 -15.73
C ASN A 228 -11.00 -16.16 -14.55
N LYS A 229 -10.77 -16.74 -13.37
CA LYS A 229 -11.49 -16.39 -12.15
C LYS A 229 -11.45 -14.88 -11.87
N THR A 230 -10.30 -14.25 -12.16
CA THR A 230 -10.07 -12.80 -11.94
C THR A 230 -10.83 -11.92 -12.93
N LYS A 231 -11.20 -12.45 -14.12
CA LYS A 231 -11.86 -11.66 -15.19
C LYS A 231 -13.24 -11.14 -14.79
N LYS A 232 -13.91 -11.74 -13.80
CA LYS A 232 -15.20 -11.28 -13.29
C LYS A 232 -15.13 -9.88 -12.66
N TRP A 233 -13.98 -9.49 -12.10
CA TRP A 233 -13.79 -8.18 -11.48
C TRP A 233 -12.67 -7.35 -12.12
N MET A 234 -11.80 -7.97 -12.92
CA MET A 234 -10.74 -7.33 -13.71
C MET A 234 -10.81 -7.88 -15.15
N SER A 235 -11.68 -7.32 -15.98
CA SER A 235 -11.82 -7.71 -17.38
C SER A 235 -10.49 -7.55 -18.14
N ASP A 236 -10.36 -8.17 -19.32
CA ASP A 236 -9.18 -8.00 -20.16
C ASP A 236 -9.03 -6.54 -20.61
N ALA A 237 -10.15 -5.84 -20.84
CA ALA A 237 -10.14 -4.41 -21.17
C ALA A 237 -9.64 -3.55 -19.99
N ASP A 238 -10.09 -3.84 -18.76
CA ASP A 238 -9.63 -3.14 -17.57
C ASP A 238 -8.13 -3.39 -17.29
N LEU A 239 -7.68 -4.64 -17.42
CA LEU A 239 -6.27 -4.98 -17.28
C LEU A 239 -5.43 -4.29 -18.36
N GLY A 240 -5.95 -4.19 -19.56
CA GLY A 240 -5.31 -3.50 -20.69
C GLY A 240 -4.94 -2.06 -20.39
N VAL A 241 -5.74 -1.35 -19.56
CA VAL A 241 -5.40 0.01 -19.10
C VAL A 241 -4.11 0.00 -18.27
N TYR A 242 -3.97 -0.93 -17.33
CA TYR A 242 -2.75 -1.06 -16.53
C TYR A 242 -1.54 -1.46 -17.39
N VAL A 243 -1.72 -2.43 -18.28
CA VAL A 243 -0.66 -2.88 -19.21
C VAL A 243 -0.18 -1.71 -20.06
N GLN A 244 -1.10 -0.92 -20.64
CA GLN A 244 -0.78 0.23 -21.49
C GLN A 244 -0.01 1.30 -20.70
N GLU A 245 -0.50 1.68 -19.51
CA GLU A 245 0.15 2.74 -18.73
C GLU A 245 1.52 2.28 -18.20
N TRP A 246 1.66 1.04 -17.71
CA TRP A 246 2.94 0.52 -17.25
C TRP A 246 3.94 0.28 -18.39
N THR A 247 3.47 -0.07 -19.59
CA THR A 247 4.32 -0.12 -20.80
C THR A 247 4.85 1.27 -21.16
N ARG A 248 4.03 2.31 -20.98
CA ARG A 248 4.39 3.69 -21.31
C ARG A 248 5.36 4.29 -20.28
N THR A 249 5.14 4.06 -18.97
CA THR A 249 5.87 4.74 -17.89
C THR A 249 7.03 3.91 -17.35
N GLY A 250 7.00 2.59 -17.50
CA GLY A 250 7.86 1.69 -16.74
C GLY A 250 7.50 1.70 -15.24
N PHE A 251 8.18 0.86 -14.47
CA PHE A 251 7.87 0.65 -13.04
C PHE A 251 8.74 1.44 -12.07
N GLN A 252 9.83 2.07 -12.56
CA GLN A 252 10.82 2.70 -11.66
C GLN A 252 10.19 3.78 -10.76
N GLY A 253 9.28 4.59 -11.29
CA GLY A 253 8.60 5.64 -10.52
C GLY A 253 7.86 5.08 -9.30
N GLY A 254 7.02 4.06 -9.50
CA GLY A 254 6.31 3.38 -8.42
C GLY A 254 7.25 2.64 -7.47
N LEU A 255 8.33 2.03 -7.99
CA LEU A 255 9.30 1.31 -7.18
C LEU A 255 10.19 2.23 -6.32
N ASN A 256 10.33 3.50 -6.66
CA ASN A 256 11.04 4.47 -5.81
C ASN A 256 10.38 4.62 -4.43
N TRP A 257 9.10 4.35 -4.31
CA TRP A 257 8.39 4.33 -3.02
C TRP A 257 8.90 3.22 -2.10
N TYR A 258 9.20 2.04 -2.64
CA TYR A 258 9.84 0.97 -1.87
C TYR A 258 11.25 1.34 -1.46
N ARG A 259 12.01 2.00 -2.35
CA ARG A 259 13.37 2.45 -2.04
C ARG A 259 13.39 3.42 -0.86
N THR A 260 12.44 4.36 -0.80
CA THR A 260 12.32 5.28 0.33
C THR A 260 11.78 4.59 1.58
N ALA A 261 10.85 3.65 1.43
CA ALA A 261 10.26 2.92 2.57
C ALA A 261 11.22 1.91 3.24
N THR A 262 12.29 1.50 2.53
CA THR A 262 13.31 0.57 3.05
C THR A 262 14.62 1.25 3.42
N ASP A 263 14.75 2.55 3.20
CA ASP A 263 15.94 3.34 3.56
C ASP A 263 15.66 4.17 4.83
N PRO A 264 16.29 3.84 5.96
CA PRO A 264 16.11 4.59 7.21
C PRO A 264 16.43 6.08 7.09
N ALA A 265 17.38 6.47 6.22
CA ALA A 265 17.72 7.86 6.00
C ALA A 265 16.60 8.64 5.28
N LYS A 266 15.80 7.96 4.46
CA LYS A 266 14.65 8.54 3.75
C LYS A 266 13.37 8.55 4.60
N LEU A 267 13.35 7.80 5.69
CA LEU A 267 12.27 7.82 6.68
C LEU A 267 12.53 8.82 7.82
N ALA A 268 13.69 9.46 7.85
CA ALA A 268 14.08 10.37 8.93
C ALA A 268 13.14 11.60 9.07
N ASP A 269 12.54 12.07 7.97
CA ASP A 269 11.59 13.17 7.98
C ASP A 269 10.29 12.82 8.76
N VAL A 270 9.89 11.55 8.73
CA VAL A 270 8.71 11.08 9.49
C VAL A 270 9.00 11.05 11.00
N ALA A 271 10.27 10.96 11.42
CA ALA A 271 10.66 11.03 12.83
C ALA A 271 10.28 12.36 13.52
N LEU A 272 10.08 13.43 12.73
CA LEU A 272 9.52 14.70 13.24
C LEU A 272 8.14 14.50 13.91
N PHE A 273 7.41 13.49 13.50
CA PHE A 273 6.08 13.14 14.01
C PHE A 273 6.09 11.98 15.00
N ALA A 274 7.26 11.61 15.53
CA ALA A 274 7.40 10.50 16.46
C ALA A 274 6.45 10.64 17.66
N GLY A 275 5.72 9.58 17.96
CA GLY A 275 4.72 9.55 19.03
C GLY A 275 3.40 10.23 18.71
N LYS A 276 3.28 10.94 17.56
CA LYS A 276 2.01 11.57 17.14
C LYS A 276 1.01 10.51 16.70
N LYS A 277 -0.27 10.74 17.01
CA LYS A 277 -1.40 9.89 16.64
C LYS A 277 -2.23 10.56 15.56
N ILE A 278 -2.98 9.78 14.80
CA ILE A 278 -4.04 10.32 13.94
C ILE A 278 -5.17 10.81 14.85
N GLU A 279 -5.50 12.09 14.78
CA GLU A 279 -6.45 12.76 15.69
C GLU A 279 -7.85 12.93 15.06
N CYS A 280 -7.96 12.89 13.75
CA CYS A 280 -9.26 12.92 13.07
C CYS A 280 -9.92 11.51 13.09
N PRO A 281 -11.25 11.43 12.86
CA PRO A 281 -11.94 10.17 12.69
C PRO A 281 -11.25 9.27 11.66
N ALA A 282 -11.03 8.00 12.02
CA ALA A 282 -10.30 7.04 11.22
C ALA A 282 -11.00 5.68 11.24
N THR A 283 -10.99 4.98 10.10
CA THR A 283 -11.46 3.61 9.99
C THR A 283 -10.52 2.77 9.12
N PHE A 284 -10.58 1.45 9.29
CA PHE A 284 -9.84 0.51 8.48
C PHE A 284 -10.80 -0.40 7.72
N ILE A 285 -10.63 -0.50 6.41
CA ILE A 285 -11.42 -1.38 5.53
C ILE A 285 -10.46 -2.29 4.77
N SER A 286 -10.67 -3.60 4.79
CA SER A 286 -9.80 -4.52 4.05
C SER A 286 -10.54 -5.77 3.62
N GLY A 287 -10.04 -6.46 2.60
CA GLY A 287 -10.51 -7.79 2.26
C GLY A 287 -10.20 -8.78 3.39
N LYS A 288 -11.15 -9.68 3.69
CA LYS A 288 -10.97 -10.70 4.72
C LYS A 288 -9.85 -11.68 4.38
N GLN A 289 -9.59 -11.86 3.08
CA GLN A 289 -8.58 -12.77 2.55
C GLN A 289 -7.27 -12.07 2.18
N ASP A 290 -7.06 -10.83 2.68
CA ASP A 290 -5.84 -10.06 2.44
C ASP A 290 -4.78 -10.33 3.51
N TRP A 291 -3.63 -10.89 3.11
CA TRP A 291 -2.47 -11.01 3.98
C TRP A 291 -1.85 -9.64 4.34
N GLY A 292 -2.20 -8.56 3.61
CA GLY A 292 -1.85 -7.20 3.98
C GLY A 292 -2.28 -6.82 5.40
N ASN A 293 -3.34 -7.45 5.91
CA ASN A 293 -3.85 -7.26 7.26
C ASN A 293 -2.82 -7.63 8.35
N PHE A 294 -1.94 -8.59 8.06
CA PHE A 294 -1.06 -9.20 9.05
C PHE A 294 0.43 -9.08 8.71
N GLN A 295 0.80 -8.40 7.61
CA GLN A 295 2.21 -8.20 7.26
C GLN A 295 2.98 -7.34 8.27
N GLU A 296 2.26 -6.57 9.11
CA GLU A 296 2.82 -5.80 10.23
C GLU A 296 2.14 -6.33 11.52
N PRO A 297 2.77 -7.26 12.24
CA PRO A 297 2.16 -7.92 13.39
C PRO A 297 1.66 -6.93 14.45
N GLY A 298 0.41 -7.08 14.87
CA GLY A 298 -0.22 -6.25 15.88
C GLY A 298 -0.69 -4.86 15.42
N ALA A 299 -0.55 -4.51 14.14
CA ALA A 299 -0.91 -3.17 13.67
C ALA A 299 -2.42 -2.90 13.77
N ILE A 300 -3.26 -3.89 13.45
CA ILE A 300 -4.73 -3.75 13.55
C ILE A 300 -5.17 -3.59 15.01
N GLU A 301 -4.64 -4.40 15.90
CA GLU A 301 -4.93 -4.37 17.33
C GLU A 301 -4.46 -3.07 17.99
N ASN A 302 -3.49 -2.40 17.38
CA ASN A 302 -2.94 -1.15 17.89
C ASN A 302 -3.67 0.11 17.38
N PHE A 303 -4.64 0.02 16.49
CA PHE A 303 -5.40 1.20 16.03
C PHE A 303 -5.92 2.10 17.16
N PRO A 304 -6.50 1.57 18.28
CA PRO A 304 -6.94 2.42 19.38
C PRO A 304 -5.81 3.20 20.08
N LYS A 305 -4.55 2.77 19.89
CA LYS A 305 -3.37 3.45 20.43
C LYS A 305 -2.78 4.45 19.44
N THR A 306 -2.96 4.24 18.13
CA THR A 306 -2.37 5.05 17.05
C THR A 306 -3.34 6.07 16.46
N CYS A 307 -4.65 5.87 16.66
CA CYS A 307 -5.72 6.76 16.21
C CYS A 307 -6.62 7.10 17.40
N THR A 308 -6.77 8.40 17.74
CA THR A 308 -7.54 8.82 18.91
C THR A 308 -9.05 8.68 18.72
N GLN A 309 -9.51 8.68 17.46
CA GLN A 309 -10.92 8.57 17.07
C GLN A 309 -11.14 7.40 16.11
N PHE A 310 -10.58 6.23 16.44
CA PHE A 310 -10.77 5.04 15.62
C PHE A 310 -12.20 4.53 15.69
N LYS A 311 -12.88 4.38 14.54
CA LYS A 311 -14.29 3.98 14.43
C LYS A 311 -14.49 2.49 14.19
N GLY A 312 -13.42 1.73 14.05
CA GLY A 312 -13.48 0.28 13.89
C GLY A 312 -12.85 -0.23 12.58
N THR A 313 -12.90 -1.54 12.44
CA THR A 313 -12.40 -2.28 11.29
C THR A 313 -13.54 -2.99 10.58
N THR A 314 -13.60 -2.86 9.26
CA THR A 314 -14.56 -3.58 8.40
C THR A 314 -13.81 -4.53 7.49
N PHE A 315 -14.01 -5.84 7.68
CA PHE A 315 -13.52 -6.86 6.77
C PHE A 315 -14.54 -7.20 5.70
N ILE A 316 -14.16 -7.13 4.44
CA ILE A 316 -15.01 -7.38 3.28
C ILE A 316 -14.90 -8.85 2.90
N ASP A 317 -16.01 -9.60 3.11
CA ASP A 317 -16.10 -11.00 2.70
C ASP A 317 -16.05 -11.13 1.17
N GLY A 318 -15.24 -12.07 0.68
CA GLY A 318 -15.06 -12.36 -0.74
C GLY A 318 -14.13 -11.36 -1.42
N ALA A 319 -13.29 -10.67 -0.66
CA ALA A 319 -12.21 -9.84 -1.16
C ALA A 319 -10.88 -10.20 -0.52
N GLY A 320 -9.83 -10.13 -1.34
CA GLY A 320 -8.44 -10.15 -0.94
C GLY A 320 -7.87 -8.73 -0.89
N HIS A 321 -6.73 -8.53 -1.55
CA HIS A 321 -5.98 -7.28 -1.49
C HIS A 321 -6.62 -6.13 -2.29
N TRP A 322 -7.56 -6.41 -3.19
CA TRP A 322 -8.14 -5.40 -4.10
C TRP A 322 -9.64 -5.16 -3.79
N PRO A 323 -10.04 -4.87 -2.53
CA PRO A 323 -11.45 -4.93 -2.14
C PRO A 323 -12.34 -3.97 -2.94
N GLN A 324 -11.83 -2.77 -3.33
CA GLN A 324 -12.56 -1.80 -4.15
C GLN A 324 -12.81 -2.29 -5.59
N GLN A 325 -12.09 -3.31 -6.03
CA GLN A 325 -12.24 -3.92 -7.35
C GLN A 325 -13.00 -5.25 -7.29
N GLU A 326 -12.71 -6.07 -6.26
CA GLU A 326 -13.32 -7.39 -6.06
C GLU A 326 -14.76 -7.31 -5.53
N GLN A 327 -15.04 -6.38 -4.62
CA GLN A 327 -16.33 -6.19 -3.93
C GLN A 327 -16.69 -4.70 -3.83
N PRO A 328 -16.83 -3.98 -4.97
CA PRO A 328 -16.98 -2.53 -4.99
C PRO A 328 -18.19 -2.02 -4.20
N GLU A 329 -19.32 -2.72 -4.26
CA GLU A 329 -20.56 -2.33 -3.57
C GLU A 329 -20.41 -2.37 -2.05
N LYS A 330 -19.72 -3.41 -1.53
CA LYS A 330 -19.47 -3.53 -0.09
C LYS A 330 -18.50 -2.47 0.42
N VAL A 331 -17.47 -2.17 -0.38
CA VAL A 331 -16.50 -1.10 -0.07
C VAL A 331 -17.17 0.25 -0.12
N LEU A 332 -17.97 0.53 -1.17
CA LEU A 332 -18.76 1.75 -1.28
C LEU A 332 -19.63 1.97 -0.04
N LYS A 333 -20.40 0.94 0.34
CA LYS A 333 -21.26 1.00 1.53
C LYS A 333 -20.45 1.32 2.79
N ALA A 334 -19.31 0.65 3.01
CA ALA A 334 -18.48 0.86 4.19
C ALA A 334 -17.87 2.28 4.22
N ILE A 335 -17.50 2.85 3.07
CA ILE A 335 -17.03 4.23 2.98
C ILE A 335 -18.17 5.21 3.28
N LEU A 336 -19.35 5.03 2.69
CA LEU A 336 -20.50 5.92 2.91
C LEU A 336 -20.96 5.87 4.37
N ASP A 337 -21.15 4.66 4.95
CA ASP A 337 -21.52 4.49 6.36
C ASP A 337 -20.54 5.24 7.29
N PHE A 338 -19.25 5.19 7.01
CA PHE A 338 -18.25 5.91 7.78
C PHE A 338 -18.38 7.43 7.60
N VAL A 339 -18.42 7.93 6.37
CA VAL A 339 -18.44 9.38 6.08
C VAL A 339 -19.73 10.05 6.54
N GLU A 340 -20.86 9.32 6.52
CA GLU A 340 -22.17 9.80 7.01
C GLU A 340 -22.25 9.78 8.54
N SER A 341 -21.44 8.98 9.21
CA SER A 341 -21.35 8.92 10.69
C SER A 341 -20.56 10.08 11.31
N LEU A 342 -19.95 10.92 10.49
CA LEU A 342 -19.13 12.07 10.91
C LEU A 342 -20.01 13.33 11.08
#